data_4efefca59b2a41d301c526960d5aadff
#
_entry.id   4efefca59b2a41d301c526960d5aadff
#
_cell.length_a   1.000
_cell.length_b   1.000
_cell.length_c   1.000
_cell.angle_alpha   90.00
_cell.angle_beta   90.00
_cell.angle_gamma   90.00
#
_symmetry.space_group_name_H-M   'P 1'
#
loop_
_entity.id
_entity.type
_entity.pdbx_description
1 polymer ?
#
loop_
_entity_poly.entity_id
_entity_poly.type
_entity_poly.pdbx_seq_one_letter_code
_entity_poly.pdbx_strand_id
1 'polypeptide(L)'
;LDRPVICDGVVRRYGDVVAVVAATGRDKARAAAERVRVEYEPLPAVMTFMEAAAEGAFPIHENTPNIYMEQPVYKGEDTQGLLEHAAHTVEGSFGTSRQPHLTVEPDVVLAYPQDGGVVIQCKGQYLYGNIAQMAPAIGLPKEKVRIIGNPAGGSFGYSMSPGNTALAAACALALDAPVSLVLSYAEHQHTTGKRSPVYANVRLACDEAGKLTAMDFLAGIDHGAYSEMAGALTTKVCRFFGYPYAIPNIRGLVRTAFTNNNFG
;
A
#
# COMPACT_ATOMS: atom_id res chain seq x y z
N LEU A 1 0.94 1.45 12.41
CA LEU A 1 1.53 1.00 11.14
C LEU A 1 2.37 -0.24 11.39
N ASP A 2 2.28 -1.19 10.51
CA ASP A 2 2.92 -2.50 10.55
C ASP A 2 4.22 -2.57 9.72
N ARG A 3 4.57 -1.48 8.98
CA ARG A 3 5.79 -1.39 8.20
C ARG A 3 6.93 -0.80 9.02
N PRO A 4 8.01 -1.56 9.26
CA PRO A 4 9.22 -1.05 9.91
C PRO A 4 9.98 -0.08 8.98
N VAL A 5 10.72 0.87 9.54
CA VAL A 5 11.61 1.77 8.79
C VAL A 5 12.79 0.99 8.19
N ILE A 6 13.34 0.07 9.00
CA ILE A 6 14.34 -0.93 8.60
C ILE A 6 13.79 -2.29 9.05
N CYS A 7 13.99 -3.32 8.24
CA CYS A 7 13.47 -4.66 8.48
C CYS A 7 13.87 -5.17 9.87
N ASP A 8 12.89 -5.68 10.61
CA ASP A 8 13.06 -6.24 11.94
C ASP A 8 12.93 -7.77 11.88
N GLY A 9 14.01 -8.43 11.49
CA GLY A 9 14.14 -9.89 11.44
C GLY A 9 13.45 -10.57 10.25
N VAL A 10 12.32 -10.07 9.75
CA VAL A 10 11.58 -10.73 8.65
C VAL A 10 11.39 -9.81 7.46
N VAL A 11 11.91 -10.22 6.31
CA VAL A 11 11.64 -9.58 5.00
C VAL A 11 10.32 -10.12 4.47
N ARG A 12 9.35 -9.24 4.24
CA ARG A 12 8.00 -9.62 3.79
C ARG A 12 7.75 -9.39 2.31
N ARG A 13 8.55 -8.52 1.69
CA ARG A 13 8.44 -8.23 0.26
C ARG A 13 9.79 -7.86 -0.36
N TYR A 14 9.88 -7.94 -1.66
CA TYR A 14 11.02 -7.38 -2.39
C TYR A 14 11.03 -5.85 -2.25
N GLY A 15 12.14 -5.28 -1.80
CA GLY A 15 12.31 -3.85 -1.56
C GLY A 15 12.12 -3.41 -0.10
N ASP A 16 11.96 -4.33 0.84
CA ASP A 16 12.13 -4.04 2.26
C ASP A 16 13.58 -3.66 2.55
N VAL A 17 13.77 -2.61 3.35
CA VAL A 17 15.10 -2.12 3.69
C VAL A 17 15.70 -2.98 4.79
N VAL A 18 16.75 -3.73 4.47
CA VAL A 18 17.44 -4.61 5.42
C VAL A 18 18.58 -3.89 6.13
N ALA A 19 19.28 -3.01 5.42
CA ALA A 19 20.39 -2.23 5.95
C ALA A 19 20.50 -0.89 5.24
N VAL A 20 21.08 0.09 5.90
CA VAL A 20 21.38 1.41 5.34
C VAL A 20 22.84 1.72 5.58
N VAL A 21 23.49 2.25 4.57
CA VAL A 21 24.89 2.71 4.64
C VAL A 21 24.93 4.20 4.38
N ALA A 22 25.49 4.96 5.33
CA ALA A 22 25.76 6.37 5.19
C ALA A 22 27.27 6.62 5.02
N ALA A 23 27.62 7.54 4.14
CA ALA A 23 29.00 7.98 3.92
C ALA A 23 29.05 9.45 3.52
N THR A 24 30.25 10.04 3.52
CA THR A 24 30.47 11.45 3.16
C THR A 24 30.29 11.76 1.66
N GLY A 25 29.88 10.77 0.85
CA GLY A 25 29.62 10.93 -0.57
C GLY A 25 28.83 9.74 -1.12
N ARG A 26 28.02 9.99 -2.14
CA ARG A 26 27.11 9.04 -2.77
C ARG A 26 27.84 7.78 -3.28
N ASP A 27 28.95 7.95 -3.98
CA ASP A 27 29.69 6.81 -4.55
C ASP A 27 30.30 5.93 -3.46
N LYS A 28 30.77 6.55 -2.37
CA LYS A 28 31.28 5.82 -1.20
C LYS A 28 30.17 5.04 -0.51
N ALA A 29 28.99 5.64 -0.34
CA ALA A 29 27.83 4.98 0.25
C ALA A 29 27.39 3.77 -0.59
N ARG A 30 27.33 3.91 -1.91
CA ARG A 30 26.97 2.81 -2.83
C ARG A 30 28.00 1.69 -2.80
N ALA A 31 29.29 2.00 -2.94
CA ALA A 31 30.35 1.01 -2.89
C ALA A 31 30.41 0.26 -1.55
N ALA A 32 30.07 0.93 -0.45
CA ALA A 32 29.98 0.29 0.86
C ALA A 32 28.70 -0.56 1.01
N ALA A 33 27.57 -0.13 0.48
CA ALA A 33 26.33 -0.89 0.49
C ALA A 33 26.46 -2.22 -0.29
N GLU A 34 27.21 -2.24 -1.39
CA GLU A 34 27.52 -3.46 -2.17
C GLU A 34 28.30 -4.52 -1.37
N ARG A 35 28.96 -4.12 -0.27
CA ARG A 35 29.72 -5.02 0.61
C ARG A 35 28.89 -5.62 1.72
N VAL A 36 27.66 -5.15 1.94
CA VAL A 36 26.75 -5.74 2.91
C VAL A 36 26.41 -7.15 2.44
N ARG A 37 26.57 -8.12 3.32
CA ARG A 37 26.17 -9.51 3.08
C ARG A 37 24.98 -9.82 3.95
N VAL A 38 23.96 -10.41 3.37
CA VAL A 38 22.73 -10.82 4.06
C VAL A 38 22.52 -12.29 3.78
N GLU A 39 22.36 -13.07 4.84
CA GLU A 39 21.98 -14.47 4.76
C GLU A 39 20.48 -14.56 5.07
N TYR A 40 19.74 -15.28 4.23
CA TYR A 40 18.30 -15.43 4.37
C TYR A 40 17.93 -16.88 4.62
N GLU A 41 17.01 -17.09 5.56
CA GLU A 41 16.26 -18.33 5.68
C GLU A 41 14.93 -18.15 4.94
N PRO A 42 14.71 -18.88 3.81
CA PRO A 42 13.49 -18.74 3.04
C PRO A 42 12.25 -19.22 3.81
N LEU A 43 11.20 -18.42 3.81
CA LEU A 43 9.88 -18.76 4.34
C LEU A 43 8.89 -19.00 3.19
N PRO A 44 7.78 -19.73 3.43
CA PRO A 44 6.72 -19.86 2.44
C PRO A 44 6.20 -18.50 1.99
N ALA A 45 6.05 -18.29 0.67
CA ALA A 45 5.56 -17.05 0.10
C ALA A 45 4.08 -17.17 -0.27
N VAL A 46 3.33 -16.10 -0.04
CA VAL A 46 1.92 -15.91 -0.42
C VAL A 46 1.85 -14.76 -1.40
N MET A 47 1.64 -15.05 -2.68
CA MET A 47 1.81 -14.08 -3.77
C MET A 47 0.51 -13.56 -4.36
N THR A 48 -0.63 -14.19 -4.04
CA THR A 48 -1.94 -13.81 -4.58
C THR A 48 -2.98 -13.66 -3.49
N PHE A 49 -4.03 -12.87 -3.78
CA PHE A 49 -5.19 -12.78 -2.90
C PHE A 49 -5.82 -14.16 -2.63
N MET A 50 -5.88 -15.03 -3.64
CA MET A 50 -6.48 -16.36 -3.51
C MET A 50 -5.67 -17.26 -2.57
N GLU A 51 -4.35 -17.23 -2.67
CA GLU A 51 -3.47 -17.93 -1.72
C GLU A 51 -3.62 -17.38 -0.30
N ALA A 52 -3.70 -16.04 -0.16
CA ALA A 52 -3.88 -15.39 1.15
C ALA A 52 -5.23 -15.73 1.80
N ALA A 53 -6.27 -15.96 0.99
CA ALA A 53 -7.62 -16.29 1.44
C ALA A 53 -7.84 -17.80 1.66
N ALA A 54 -6.89 -18.64 1.29
CA ALA A 54 -7.00 -20.09 1.46
C ALA A 54 -6.93 -20.49 2.93
N GLU A 55 -7.65 -21.56 3.27
CA GLU A 55 -7.56 -22.16 4.61
C GLU A 55 -6.14 -22.68 4.87
N GLY A 56 -5.57 -22.33 6.03
CA GLY A 56 -4.20 -22.73 6.39
C GLY A 56 -3.10 -21.94 5.68
N ALA A 57 -3.41 -20.84 5.00
CA ALA A 57 -2.41 -19.98 4.36
C ALA A 57 -1.33 -19.54 5.36
N PHE A 58 -0.07 -19.52 4.91
CA PHE A 58 1.05 -19.04 5.73
C PHE A 58 0.82 -17.57 6.14
N PRO A 59 0.91 -17.21 7.43
CA PRO A 59 0.65 -15.85 7.89
C PRO A 59 1.79 -14.91 7.49
N ILE A 60 1.46 -13.78 6.85
CA ILE A 60 2.42 -12.72 6.51
C ILE A 60 2.88 -11.96 7.77
N HIS A 61 1.98 -11.77 8.71
CA HIS A 61 2.24 -11.19 10.03
C HIS A 61 1.83 -12.17 11.11
N GLU A 62 2.68 -12.35 12.11
CA GLU A 62 2.36 -13.19 13.27
C GLU A 62 1.07 -12.70 13.94
N ASN A 63 0.23 -13.65 14.33
CA ASN A 63 -1.02 -13.38 15.06
C ASN A 63 -2.04 -12.51 14.30
N THR A 64 -1.87 -12.32 12.99
CA THR A 64 -2.80 -11.55 12.17
C THR A 64 -3.24 -12.39 10.96
N PRO A 65 -4.55 -12.57 10.73
CA PRO A 65 -5.00 -13.28 9.54
C PRO A 65 -4.63 -12.52 8.27
N ASN A 66 -4.33 -13.25 7.19
CA ASN A 66 -4.01 -12.59 5.92
C ASN A 66 -5.18 -11.76 5.38
N ILE A 67 -6.42 -12.22 5.52
CA ILE A 67 -7.60 -11.37 5.33
C ILE A 67 -7.79 -10.54 6.59
N TYR A 68 -7.31 -9.31 6.59
CA TYR A 68 -7.31 -8.45 7.77
C TYR A 68 -8.38 -7.36 7.75
N MET A 69 -9.09 -7.20 6.64
CA MET A 69 -10.18 -6.26 6.52
C MET A 69 -11.29 -6.81 5.64
N GLU A 70 -12.53 -6.71 6.14
CA GLU A 70 -13.74 -7.04 5.42
C GLU A 70 -14.75 -5.90 5.58
N GLN A 71 -15.32 -5.45 4.46
CA GLN A 71 -16.31 -4.38 4.47
C GLN A 71 -17.51 -4.76 3.60
N PRO A 72 -18.69 -4.95 4.20
CA PRO A 72 -19.92 -5.20 3.46
C PRO A 72 -20.43 -3.93 2.78
N VAL A 73 -21.14 -4.11 1.68
CA VAL A 73 -21.82 -3.06 0.91
C VAL A 73 -23.28 -3.42 0.77
N TYR A 74 -24.15 -2.50 1.17
CA TYR A 74 -25.60 -2.64 1.07
C TYR A 74 -26.22 -1.38 0.51
N LYS A 75 -27.15 -1.56 -0.46
CA LYS A 75 -27.98 -0.51 -1.01
C LYS A 75 -29.30 -1.11 -1.46
N GLY A 76 -30.42 -0.46 -1.12
CA GLY A 76 -31.75 -0.91 -1.51
C GLY A 76 -32.20 -2.21 -0.83
N GLU A 77 -32.90 -3.03 -1.58
CA GLU A 77 -33.48 -4.30 -1.12
C GLU A 77 -32.47 -5.45 -1.20
N ASP A 78 -32.86 -6.63 -0.68
CA ASP A 78 -32.07 -7.84 -0.81
C ASP A 78 -31.97 -8.28 -2.27
N THR A 79 -30.75 -8.53 -2.71
CA THR A 79 -30.44 -8.82 -4.12
C THR A 79 -30.72 -10.28 -4.50
N GLN A 80 -30.79 -11.22 -3.55
CA GLN A 80 -30.91 -12.64 -3.86
C GLN A 80 -32.18 -12.94 -4.67
N GLY A 81 -33.35 -12.56 -4.18
CA GLY A 81 -34.61 -12.78 -4.90
C GLY A 81 -34.67 -12.00 -6.22
N LEU A 82 -34.09 -10.79 -6.25
CA LEU A 82 -34.06 -9.98 -7.47
C LEU A 82 -33.18 -10.62 -8.58
N LEU A 83 -32.09 -11.29 -8.22
CA LEU A 83 -31.22 -12.01 -9.14
C LEU A 83 -31.84 -13.33 -9.62
N GLU A 84 -32.55 -14.04 -8.72
CA GLU A 84 -33.20 -15.33 -9.04
C GLU A 84 -34.38 -15.18 -10.00
N HIS A 85 -35.13 -14.07 -9.91
CA HIS A 85 -36.35 -13.83 -10.68
C HIS A 85 -36.22 -12.76 -11.77
N ALA A 86 -34.98 -12.29 -12.05
CA ALA A 86 -34.75 -11.30 -13.09
C ALA A 86 -35.02 -11.83 -14.50
N ALA A 87 -35.46 -10.95 -15.39
CA ALA A 87 -35.62 -11.29 -16.82
C ALA A 87 -34.30 -11.73 -17.44
N HIS A 88 -33.22 -11.06 -17.09
CA HIS A 88 -31.87 -11.38 -17.54
C HIS A 88 -30.85 -11.24 -16.41
N THR A 89 -29.93 -12.20 -16.33
CA THR A 89 -28.77 -12.16 -15.43
C THR A 89 -27.49 -12.40 -16.20
N VAL A 90 -26.41 -11.77 -15.72
CA VAL A 90 -25.06 -12.04 -16.20
C VAL A 90 -24.12 -12.15 -15.02
N GLU A 91 -23.18 -13.08 -15.12
CA GLU A 91 -22.14 -13.28 -14.11
C GLU A 91 -20.76 -13.26 -14.77
N GLY A 92 -19.78 -12.71 -14.08
CA GLY A 92 -18.40 -12.67 -14.58
C GLY A 92 -17.38 -12.47 -13.48
N SER A 93 -16.17 -12.97 -13.74
CA SER A 93 -14.99 -12.76 -12.89
C SER A 93 -14.04 -11.80 -13.58
N PHE A 94 -13.56 -10.80 -12.82
CA PHE A 94 -12.71 -9.73 -13.34
C PHE A 94 -11.49 -9.56 -12.45
N GLY A 95 -10.39 -9.10 -13.04
CA GLY A 95 -9.17 -8.80 -12.29
C GLY A 95 -8.39 -7.66 -12.90
N THR A 96 -7.73 -6.88 -12.05
CA THR A 96 -6.72 -5.92 -12.46
C THR A 96 -5.35 -6.39 -12.01
N SER A 97 -4.31 -6.11 -12.78
CA SER A 97 -2.94 -6.43 -12.40
C SER A 97 -2.36 -5.37 -11.45
N ARG A 98 -1.32 -5.74 -10.69
CA ARG A 98 -0.48 -4.79 -9.97
C ARG A 98 0.24 -3.89 -10.97
N GLN A 99 0.15 -2.57 -10.77
CA GLN A 99 0.74 -1.60 -11.68
C GLN A 99 1.73 -0.70 -10.95
N PRO A 100 2.94 -0.50 -11.50
CA PRO A 100 3.87 0.51 -11.02
C PRO A 100 3.33 1.92 -11.34
N HIS A 101 3.66 2.89 -10.50
CA HIS A 101 3.27 4.28 -10.71
C HIS A 101 4.04 4.97 -11.85
N LEU A 102 5.27 4.50 -12.16
CA LEU A 102 6.15 4.97 -13.24
C LEU A 102 6.36 6.50 -13.27
N THR A 103 6.41 7.15 -12.09
CA THR A 103 6.76 8.58 -12.03
C THR A 103 8.18 8.79 -12.55
N VAL A 104 8.39 9.82 -13.37
CA VAL A 104 9.72 10.11 -13.94
C VAL A 104 10.69 10.56 -12.86
N GLU A 105 10.22 11.32 -11.88
CA GLU A 105 11.02 11.78 -10.75
C GLU A 105 11.11 10.69 -9.67
N PRO A 106 12.33 10.14 -9.37
CA PRO A 106 12.52 9.25 -8.23
C PRO A 106 12.44 10.01 -6.90
N ASP A 107 12.40 9.29 -5.78
CA ASP A 107 12.45 9.91 -4.47
C ASP A 107 13.82 10.51 -4.18
N VAL A 108 13.78 11.79 -3.75
CA VAL A 108 14.91 12.53 -3.20
C VAL A 108 14.46 13.10 -1.87
N VAL A 109 15.21 12.81 -0.82
CA VAL A 109 14.96 13.26 0.54
C VAL A 109 16.22 13.87 1.13
N LEU A 110 16.11 15.06 1.69
CA LEU A 110 17.13 15.65 2.55
C LEU A 110 16.55 15.74 3.96
N ALA A 111 17.23 15.16 4.94
CA ALA A 111 16.85 15.24 6.34
C ALA A 111 18.00 15.73 7.19
N TYR A 112 17.72 16.55 8.22
CA TYR A 112 18.73 17.05 9.15
C TYR A 112 18.11 17.31 10.52
N PRO A 113 18.89 17.05 11.62
CA PRO A 113 18.43 17.35 12.97
C PRO A 113 18.33 18.86 13.17
N GLN A 114 17.31 19.32 13.88
CA GLN A 114 17.13 20.71 14.28
C GLN A 114 16.26 20.81 15.54
N ASP A 115 16.70 21.59 16.53
CA ASP A 115 15.94 21.94 17.75
C ASP A 115 15.38 20.71 18.51
N GLY A 116 16.18 19.63 18.57
CA GLY A 116 15.78 18.38 19.21
C GLY A 116 14.70 17.60 18.42
N GLY A 117 14.56 17.89 17.14
CA GLY A 117 13.69 17.24 16.19
C GLY A 117 14.38 17.01 14.85
N VAL A 118 13.60 16.84 13.78
CA VAL A 118 14.11 16.63 12.43
C VAL A 118 13.35 17.49 11.42
N VAL A 119 14.10 18.11 10.51
CA VAL A 119 13.56 18.80 9.32
C VAL A 119 13.83 17.94 8.10
N ILE A 120 12.82 17.78 7.26
CA ILE A 120 12.85 16.91 6.10
C ILE A 120 12.38 17.70 4.88
N GLN A 121 13.17 17.73 3.83
CA GLN A 121 12.80 18.28 2.54
C GLN A 121 12.56 17.14 1.57
N CYS A 122 11.34 17.02 1.07
CA CYS A 122 10.95 15.97 0.13
C CYS A 122 9.71 16.38 -0.67
N LYS A 123 9.45 15.67 -1.75
CA LYS A 123 8.12 15.72 -2.37
C LYS A 123 7.13 14.90 -1.53
N GLY A 124 5.85 15.23 -1.60
CA GLY A 124 4.81 14.46 -0.92
C GLY A 124 3.42 14.92 -1.29
N GLN A 125 2.50 13.97 -1.25
CA GLN A 125 1.08 14.22 -1.54
C GLN A 125 0.26 14.36 -0.25
N TYR A 126 0.76 13.84 0.88
CA TYR A 126 0.01 13.73 2.14
C TYR A 126 0.89 14.12 3.35
N LEU A 127 1.47 15.32 3.31
CA LEU A 127 2.53 15.75 4.24
C LEU A 127 2.17 15.61 5.72
N TYR A 128 1.00 16.10 6.13
CA TYR A 128 0.55 16.00 7.53
C TYR A 128 0.28 14.56 7.97
N GLY A 129 -0.31 13.74 7.09
CA GLY A 129 -0.50 12.33 7.36
C GLY A 129 0.81 11.56 7.41
N ASN A 130 1.79 11.93 6.58
CA ASN A 130 3.12 11.36 6.61
C ASN A 130 3.82 11.68 7.94
N ILE A 131 3.71 12.90 8.48
CA ILE A 131 4.19 13.24 9.83
C ILE A 131 3.54 12.34 10.88
N ALA A 132 2.22 12.18 10.81
CA ALA A 132 1.48 11.35 11.78
C ALA A 132 1.89 9.87 11.73
N GLN A 133 2.27 9.37 10.56
CA GLN A 133 2.71 7.99 10.37
C GLN A 133 4.17 7.77 10.81
N MET A 134 5.08 8.69 10.43
CA MET A 134 6.51 8.49 10.66
C MET A 134 7.00 8.89 12.04
N ALA A 135 6.38 9.88 12.70
CA ALA A 135 6.85 10.39 13.97
C ALA A 135 7.01 9.29 15.04
N PRO A 136 6.02 8.39 15.28
CA PRO A 136 6.20 7.29 16.21
C PRO A 136 7.27 6.28 15.76
N ALA A 137 7.42 6.08 14.44
CA ALA A 137 8.40 5.13 13.90
C ALA A 137 9.86 5.58 14.08
N ILE A 138 10.09 6.90 14.14
CA ILE A 138 11.43 7.48 14.40
C ILE A 138 11.62 7.95 15.85
N GLY A 139 10.66 7.63 16.74
CA GLY A 139 10.75 7.92 18.18
C GLY A 139 10.59 9.40 18.54
N LEU A 140 9.92 10.20 17.74
CA LEU A 140 9.70 11.63 17.98
C LEU A 140 8.21 11.96 18.15
N PRO A 141 7.86 12.98 18.95
CA PRO A 141 6.53 13.58 18.92
C PRO A 141 6.34 14.33 17.59
N LYS A 142 5.09 14.44 17.13
CA LYS A 142 4.74 15.06 15.83
C LYS A 142 5.25 16.48 15.68
N GLU A 143 5.26 17.24 16.75
CA GLU A 143 5.69 18.64 16.85
C GLU A 143 7.18 18.82 16.59
N LYS A 144 7.94 17.75 16.72
CA LYS A 144 9.39 17.70 16.45
C LYS A 144 9.74 17.22 15.04
N VAL A 145 8.74 16.91 14.24
CA VAL A 145 8.92 16.50 12.84
C VAL A 145 8.37 17.60 11.92
N ARG A 146 9.24 18.21 11.13
CA ARG A 146 8.89 19.23 10.16
C ARG A 146 9.16 18.74 8.74
N ILE A 147 8.15 18.74 7.89
CA ILE A 147 8.31 18.46 6.46
C ILE A 147 8.19 19.78 5.66
N ILE A 148 9.18 20.02 4.81
CA ILE A 148 9.17 21.08 3.78
C ILE A 148 8.85 20.39 2.45
N GLY A 149 7.63 20.63 1.94
CA GLY A 149 7.17 20.02 0.71
C GLY A 149 7.77 20.70 -0.52
N ASN A 150 8.45 19.94 -1.36
CA ASN A 150 8.91 20.39 -2.67
C ASN A 150 7.82 20.12 -3.74
N PRO A 151 7.83 20.83 -4.87
CA PRO A 151 7.04 20.45 -6.03
C PRO A 151 7.27 18.98 -6.41
N ALA A 152 6.20 18.26 -6.78
CA ALA A 152 6.28 16.84 -7.06
C ALA A 152 6.18 16.55 -8.56
N GLY A 153 7.16 15.86 -9.12
CA GLY A 153 7.19 15.34 -10.49
C GLY A 153 6.38 14.05 -10.66
N GLY A 154 5.20 14.00 -10.02
CA GLY A 154 4.27 12.88 -10.04
C GLY A 154 4.25 12.10 -8.73
N SER A 155 3.09 11.53 -8.41
CA SER A 155 2.88 10.67 -7.24
C SER A 155 2.02 9.46 -7.58
N PHE A 156 0.82 9.66 -8.12
CA PHE A 156 -0.17 8.60 -8.35
C PHE A 156 -0.53 7.80 -7.09
N GLY A 157 -0.35 8.42 -5.91
CA GLY A 157 -0.66 7.86 -4.61
C GLY A 157 0.53 7.32 -3.81
N TYR A 158 1.62 6.85 -4.44
CA TYR A 158 2.71 6.21 -3.70
C TYR A 158 3.39 7.10 -2.64
N SER A 159 3.45 8.42 -2.86
CA SER A 159 4.05 9.37 -1.91
C SER A 159 3.11 9.75 -0.74
N MET A 160 1.99 9.05 -0.59
CA MET A 160 1.18 9.05 0.64
C MET A 160 1.81 8.18 1.74
N SER A 161 2.79 7.34 1.38
CA SER A 161 3.58 6.54 2.31
C SER A 161 4.91 7.22 2.63
N PRO A 162 5.30 7.36 3.92
CA PRO A 162 6.51 8.05 4.33
C PRO A 162 7.78 7.19 4.33
N GLY A 163 7.78 5.97 3.79
CA GLY A 163 8.86 4.99 3.97
C GLY A 163 10.28 5.54 3.76
N ASN A 164 10.57 6.07 2.57
CA ASN A 164 11.89 6.64 2.27
C ASN A 164 12.18 7.93 3.06
N THR A 165 11.14 8.69 3.35
CA THR A 165 11.22 9.92 4.17
C THR A 165 11.55 9.58 5.63
N ALA A 166 10.90 8.57 6.19
CA ALA A 166 11.16 8.07 7.53
C ALA A 166 12.58 7.48 7.65
N LEU A 167 13.04 6.77 6.62
CA LEU A 167 14.37 6.20 6.57
C LEU A 167 15.47 7.29 6.62
N ALA A 168 15.35 8.33 5.78
CA ALA A 168 16.29 9.44 5.78
C ALA A 168 16.28 10.20 7.13
N ALA A 169 15.10 10.40 7.72
CA ALA A 169 14.96 11.04 9.03
C ALA A 169 15.61 10.21 10.14
N ALA A 170 15.38 8.90 10.18
CA ALA A 170 16.00 8.00 11.14
C ALA A 170 17.54 8.03 11.03
N CYS A 171 18.07 8.00 9.81
CA CYS A 171 19.52 8.13 9.58
C CYS A 171 20.07 9.47 10.06
N ALA A 172 19.38 10.58 9.78
CA ALA A 172 19.81 11.92 10.21
C ALA A 172 19.88 12.04 11.73
N LEU A 173 18.87 11.49 12.42
CA LEU A 173 18.83 11.48 13.89
C LEU A 173 19.91 10.57 14.49
N ALA A 174 20.13 9.40 13.91
CA ALA A 174 21.14 8.45 14.40
C ALA A 174 22.58 8.96 14.23
N LEU A 175 22.83 9.76 13.18
CA LEU A 175 24.16 10.32 12.88
C LEU A 175 24.37 11.72 13.45
N ASP A 176 23.34 12.35 13.96
CA ASP A 176 23.32 13.78 14.34
C ASP A 176 23.89 14.67 13.21
N ALA A 177 23.52 14.40 11.96
CA ALA A 177 24.06 15.05 10.78
C ALA A 177 23.06 15.10 9.63
N PRO A 178 23.21 16.04 8.67
CA PRO A 178 22.41 16.05 7.45
C PRO A 178 22.62 14.79 6.62
N VAL A 179 21.51 14.18 6.17
CA VAL A 179 21.49 12.99 5.31
C VAL A 179 20.71 13.28 4.03
N SER A 180 21.30 12.96 2.89
CA SER A 180 20.64 12.98 1.59
C SER A 180 20.42 11.55 1.09
N LEU A 181 19.18 11.18 0.86
CA LEU A 181 18.79 9.92 0.20
C LEU A 181 18.33 10.23 -1.23
N VAL A 182 19.07 9.72 -2.21
CA VAL A 182 18.75 9.88 -3.63
C VAL A 182 18.65 8.50 -4.26
N LEU A 183 17.44 8.06 -4.53
CA LEU A 183 17.20 6.76 -5.13
C LEU A 183 17.53 6.77 -6.62
N SER A 184 18.09 5.68 -7.13
CA SER A 184 18.04 5.37 -8.55
C SER A 184 16.59 5.05 -8.94
N TYR A 185 16.29 5.09 -10.25
CA TYR A 185 14.95 4.74 -10.71
C TYR A 185 14.55 3.30 -10.34
N ALA A 186 15.50 2.37 -10.41
CA ALA A 186 15.28 0.98 -10.02
C ALA A 186 14.95 0.87 -8.51
N GLU A 187 15.74 1.48 -7.63
CA GLU A 187 15.50 1.51 -6.19
C GLU A 187 14.12 2.13 -5.89
N HIS A 188 13.79 3.23 -6.56
CA HIS A 188 12.49 3.87 -6.42
C HIS A 188 11.33 2.94 -6.77
N GLN A 189 11.46 2.19 -7.89
CA GLN A 189 10.44 1.23 -8.28
C GLN A 189 10.31 0.03 -7.32
N HIS A 190 11.35 -0.34 -6.61
CA HIS A 190 11.31 -1.46 -5.67
C HIS A 190 10.87 -1.06 -4.26
N THR A 191 11.22 0.14 -3.80
CA THR A 191 10.96 0.58 -2.42
C THR A 191 9.58 1.21 -2.23
N THR A 192 8.97 1.74 -3.29
CA THR A 192 7.69 2.46 -3.23
C THR A 192 6.48 1.56 -3.48
N GLY A 193 5.31 2.03 -3.05
CA GLY A 193 4.03 1.36 -3.27
C GLY A 193 3.66 1.18 -4.74
N LYS A 194 2.69 0.32 -4.99
CA LYS A 194 2.12 0.01 -6.31
C LYS A 194 0.61 0.08 -6.25
N ARG A 195 -0.08 0.18 -7.38
CA ARG A 195 -1.52 -0.02 -7.39
C ARG A 195 -1.85 -1.46 -7.00
N SER A 196 -2.69 -1.63 -5.99
CA SER A 196 -3.19 -2.94 -5.57
C SER A 196 -4.03 -3.59 -6.67
N PRO A 197 -3.82 -4.87 -6.99
CA PRO A 197 -4.79 -5.63 -7.79
C PRO A 197 -6.12 -5.75 -7.06
N VAL A 198 -7.19 -5.76 -7.85
CA VAL A 198 -8.54 -6.06 -7.36
C VAL A 198 -9.08 -7.21 -8.18
N TYR A 199 -9.61 -8.21 -7.51
CA TYR A 199 -10.31 -9.34 -8.10
C TYR A 199 -11.78 -9.24 -7.72
N ALA A 200 -12.70 -9.51 -8.64
CA ALA A 200 -14.11 -9.44 -8.35
C ALA A 200 -14.91 -10.50 -9.10
N ASN A 201 -15.81 -11.15 -8.39
CA ASN A 201 -16.92 -11.90 -8.98
C ASN A 201 -18.14 -11.02 -8.88
N VAL A 202 -18.85 -10.82 -10.00
CA VAL A 202 -19.99 -9.91 -10.09
C VAL A 202 -21.15 -10.62 -10.76
N ARG A 203 -22.35 -10.48 -10.18
CA ARG A 203 -23.61 -10.87 -10.79
C ARG A 203 -24.48 -9.64 -10.98
N LEU A 204 -25.03 -9.46 -12.17
CA LEU A 204 -25.93 -8.35 -12.49
C LEU A 204 -27.27 -8.89 -12.95
N ALA A 205 -28.33 -8.18 -12.58
CA ALA A 205 -29.67 -8.42 -13.06
C ALA A 205 -30.23 -7.20 -13.77
N CYS A 206 -31.04 -7.42 -14.80
CA CYS A 206 -31.83 -6.37 -15.43
C CYS A 206 -33.25 -6.85 -15.75
N ASP A 207 -34.15 -5.88 -15.97
CA ASP A 207 -35.50 -6.12 -16.45
C ASP A 207 -35.53 -6.40 -17.96
N GLU A 208 -36.74 -6.65 -18.52
CA GLU A 208 -36.96 -6.93 -19.96
C GLU A 208 -36.50 -5.75 -20.85
N ALA A 209 -36.48 -4.53 -20.32
CA ALA A 209 -36.01 -3.34 -21.05
C ALA A 209 -34.50 -3.15 -20.95
N GLY A 210 -33.78 -4.04 -20.26
CA GLY A 210 -32.34 -3.98 -20.07
C GLY A 210 -31.90 -2.99 -18.99
N LYS A 211 -32.81 -2.46 -18.16
CA LYS A 211 -32.48 -1.59 -17.05
C LYS A 211 -31.97 -2.41 -15.87
N LEU A 212 -30.80 -2.04 -15.32
CA LEU A 212 -30.21 -2.72 -14.17
C LEU A 212 -31.12 -2.63 -12.94
N THR A 213 -31.36 -3.77 -12.29
CA THR A 213 -32.23 -3.92 -11.13
C THR A 213 -31.47 -4.31 -9.86
N ALA A 214 -30.44 -5.15 -10.01
CA ALA A 214 -29.64 -5.61 -8.88
C ALA A 214 -28.19 -5.94 -9.26
N MET A 215 -27.30 -5.87 -8.27
CA MET A 215 -25.92 -6.32 -8.36
C MET A 215 -25.50 -7.03 -7.08
N ASP A 216 -24.90 -8.20 -7.23
CA ASP A 216 -24.14 -8.88 -6.18
C ASP A 216 -22.67 -8.92 -6.57
N PHE A 217 -21.76 -8.74 -5.58
CA PHE A 217 -20.34 -8.89 -5.83
C PHE A 217 -19.54 -9.37 -4.60
N LEU A 218 -18.47 -10.09 -4.89
CA LEU A 218 -17.38 -10.36 -3.94
C LEU A 218 -16.09 -9.84 -4.54
N ALA A 219 -15.43 -8.89 -3.87
CA ALA A 219 -14.17 -8.31 -4.31
C ALA A 219 -13.04 -8.59 -3.32
N GLY A 220 -11.86 -8.93 -3.83
CA GLY A 220 -10.62 -9.13 -3.11
C GLY A 220 -9.57 -8.11 -3.51
N ILE A 221 -8.92 -7.46 -2.55
CA ILE A 221 -7.81 -6.53 -2.75
C ILE A 221 -6.52 -7.19 -2.26
N ASP A 222 -5.56 -7.39 -3.16
CA ASP A 222 -4.19 -7.75 -2.79
C ASP A 222 -3.43 -6.47 -2.45
N HIS A 223 -3.40 -6.12 -1.15
CA HIS A 223 -2.77 -4.87 -0.70
C HIS A 223 -1.25 -4.99 -0.52
N GLY A 224 -0.69 -6.19 -0.60
CA GLY A 224 0.72 -6.46 -0.38
C GLY A 224 1.08 -6.63 1.09
N ALA A 225 2.36 -6.46 1.43
CA ALA A 225 2.89 -6.89 2.71
C ALA A 225 2.53 -6.01 3.91
N TYR A 226 1.99 -4.80 3.70
CA TYR A 226 1.73 -3.84 4.78
C TYR A 226 0.39 -3.14 4.61
N SER A 227 -0.23 -2.74 5.73
CA SER A 227 -1.59 -2.18 5.73
C SER A 227 -1.69 -0.72 5.27
N GLU A 228 -0.66 0.06 5.47
CA GLU A 228 -0.55 1.50 5.09
C GLU A 228 -1.90 2.23 4.85
N MET A 229 -2.29 2.49 3.61
CA MET A 229 -3.54 3.19 3.24
C MET A 229 -4.71 2.25 2.96
N ALA A 230 -4.62 0.98 3.33
CA ALA A 230 -5.61 -0.06 3.04
C ALA A 230 -7.06 0.31 3.39
N GLY A 231 -7.27 0.91 4.56
CA GLY A 231 -8.61 1.32 5.00
C GLY A 231 -9.26 2.32 4.06
N ALA A 232 -8.49 3.31 3.58
CA ALA A 232 -8.98 4.29 2.62
C ALA A 232 -9.24 3.65 1.25
N LEU A 233 -8.39 2.73 0.80
CA LEU A 233 -8.55 2.01 -0.45
C LEU A 233 -9.77 1.10 -0.42
N THR A 234 -9.92 0.27 0.61
CA THR A 234 -11.07 -0.63 0.79
C THR A 234 -12.39 0.16 0.77
N THR A 235 -12.45 1.26 1.51
CA THR A 235 -13.64 2.13 1.53
C THR A 235 -13.93 2.73 0.15
N LYS A 236 -12.92 3.11 -0.62
CA LYS A 236 -13.12 3.62 -1.99
C LYS A 236 -13.65 2.53 -2.91
N VAL A 237 -13.09 1.32 -2.86
CA VAL A 237 -13.60 0.20 -3.66
C VAL A 237 -15.07 -0.04 -3.34
N CYS A 238 -15.46 -0.10 -2.05
CA CYS A 238 -16.85 -0.24 -1.64
C CYS A 238 -17.77 0.85 -2.22
N ARG A 239 -17.33 2.11 -2.20
CA ARG A 239 -18.16 3.26 -2.63
C ARG A 239 -18.29 3.38 -4.14
N PHE A 240 -17.27 2.94 -4.89
CA PHE A 240 -17.25 3.10 -6.34
C PHE A 240 -17.63 1.82 -7.10
N PHE A 241 -17.87 0.73 -6.40
CA PHE A 241 -18.29 -0.50 -7.05
C PHE A 241 -19.68 -0.30 -7.71
N GLY A 242 -19.76 -0.58 -9.01
CA GLY A 242 -20.97 -0.31 -9.82
C GLY A 242 -21.12 1.12 -10.35
N TYR A 243 -20.29 2.09 -9.94
CA TYR A 243 -20.26 3.42 -10.51
C TYR A 243 -19.72 3.38 -11.98
N PRO A 244 -20.34 4.09 -12.95
CA PRO A 244 -21.34 5.16 -12.82
C PRO A 244 -22.78 4.70 -13.07
N TYR A 245 -23.10 3.44 -12.90
CA TYR A 245 -24.42 2.89 -13.23
C TYR A 245 -25.46 3.17 -12.13
N ALA A 246 -26.70 3.40 -12.58
CA ALA A 246 -27.85 3.55 -11.67
C ALA A 246 -28.40 2.19 -11.28
N ILE A 247 -27.74 1.49 -10.35
CA ILE A 247 -28.16 0.21 -9.82
C ILE A 247 -28.91 0.46 -8.52
N PRO A 248 -30.22 0.16 -8.41
CA PRO A 248 -31.01 0.45 -7.22
C PRO A 248 -30.67 -0.45 -6.03
N ASN A 249 -30.35 -1.73 -6.28
CA ASN A 249 -30.12 -2.71 -5.25
C ASN A 249 -28.74 -3.32 -5.40
N ILE A 250 -27.91 -3.22 -4.36
CA ILE A 250 -26.54 -3.73 -4.35
C ILE A 250 -26.29 -4.46 -3.04
N ARG A 251 -25.72 -5.65 -3.14
CA ARG A 251 -25.10 -6.39 -2.04
C ARG A 251 -23.68 -6.75 -2.44
N GLY A 252 -22.73 -6.58 -1.56
CA GLY A 252 -21.36 -6.96 -1.82
C GLY A 252 -20.52 -7.08 -0.58
N LEU A 253 -19.35 -7.69 -0.76
CA LEU A 253 -18.31 -7.79 0.26
C LEU A 253 -16.96 -7.47 -0.38
N VAL A 254 -16.21 -6.57 0.23
CA VAL A 254 -14.82 -6.28 -0.13
C VAL A 254 -13.92 -6.82 0.96
N ARG A 255 -12.96 -7.66 0.57
CA ARG A 255 -11.93 -8.23 1.43
C ARG A 255 -10.56 -7.68 1.06
N THR A 256 -9.74 -7.36 2.03
CA THR A 256 -8.36 -6.90 1.81
C THR A 256 -7.38 -7.83 2.48
N ALA A 257 -6.37 -8.24 1.73
CA ALA A 257 -5.40 -9.24 2.15
C ALA A 257 -3.97 -8.72 2.19
N PHE A 258 -3.19 -9.26 3.13
CA PHE A 258 -1.74 -9.26 3.08
C PHE A 258 -1.23 -10.32 2.10
N THR A 259 -0.17 -9.98 1.36
CA THR A 259 0.61 -10.88 0.50
C THR A 259 2.08 -10.48 0.54
N ASN A 260 2.99 -11.30 0.01
CA ASN A 260 4.42 -10.93 -0.09
C ASN A 260 4.72 -9.97 -1.26
N ASN A 261 3.71 -9.29 -1.77
CA ASN A 261 3.86 -8.27 -2.80
C ASN A 261 4.16 -6.87 -2.23
N ASN A 262 4.54 -5.94 -3.10
CA ASN A 262 4.58 -4.53 -2.73
C ASN A 262 3.21 -4.06 -2.27
N PHE A 263 3.19 -3.20 -1.25
CA PHE A 263 1.96 -2.57 -0.76
C PHE A 263 1.34 -1.60 -1.80
N GLY A 264 0.04 -1.35 -1.66
CA GLY A 264 -0.73 -0.48 -2.55
C GLY A 264 -0.97 0.93 -2.05
#